data_633e9dc513d35428e09cd1fb6e02eb1a
#
_entry.id   633e9dc513d35428e09cd1fb6e02eb1a
#
_cell.length_a   1.000
_cell.length_b   1.000
_cell.length_c   1.000
_cell.angle_alpha   90.00
_cell.angle_beta   90.00
_cell.angle_gamma   90.00
#
_symmetry.space_group_name_H-M   'P 1'
#
loop_
_entity.id
_entity.type
_entity.pdbx_description
1 polymer ?
#
loop_
_entity_poly.entity_id
_entity_poly.type
_entity_poly.pdbx_seq_one_letter_code
_entity_poly.pdbx_strand_id
1 'polypeptide(L)'
;MAHHGTNLAWGVPSDSAAGATGQPLADGTAAVNSGEVEPKEVSKSARKKAEKQEKLAAEKANKSSTSTVKEAGRAEAKKAVNKAPKKKIEGAALIGIDVAKEDDFSAWYQQVLTKGDMLDYYDPASYFIWEEIQQWFNKRIKKLGVKNCSFPMFVSQDVLEREKDHIEGFAAEVAWVTHAGNTPLEKKIAIRPTSETVMYPYYAKWIRSHRDLPLRLNQWNSVVRWEFKHPQPFLRTREFLWQEGHTAHLTKEGAGEEVLQILDWYAGVYEELLAVPVIRGQKTEKEKFAGGLYTTTVEGYIPATGRGIQGGTSHCLGQNFSRMFGITVEDPSTKEGEKKAPLHVWQNSWGLSTRVIGVMVMIHGDNRGLVLPPRVVETQVIIVPVGITAKSTDEEKAHLYKEVDALAAVLEESGVRVDTDKRDGYSPGWKFNEWEQKGIPLRLEFGPGESEGHFVTTSRRDIPGKEGKGTIAITELNKEVPALLETIQADLYKRADEQFKSHIKQITNWDDFVPSLNAKNVCLIPHCLSEKCEDEIKELSARKDVGDETPEDAKAPSMGAKSLCIPFEQPEGIVKGETKCTNPNCGNKAEKWCLFGRSY
;
A
#
# COMPACT_ATOMS: atom_id res chain seq x y z
N MET A 1 8.59 -36.95 -33.83
CA MET A 1 7.71 -38.10 -33.76
C MET A 1 6.65 -37.88 -32.70
N ALA A 2 5.42 -37.77 -33.18
CA ALA A 2 4.12 -38.03 -32.57
C ALA A 2 3.78 -37.48 -31.15
N HIS A 3 2.94 -36.50 -31.19
CA HIS A 3 1.78 -36.12 -30.37
C HIS A 3 1.10 -37.24 -29.56
N HIS A 4 0.74 -36.93 -28.32
CA HIS A 4 -0.56 -37.29 -27.78
C HIS A 4 -1.00 -36.20 -26.78
N GLY A 5 -1.99 -35.43 -27.17
CA GLY A 5 -2.77 -34.56 -26.29
C GLY A 5 -3.89 -35.36 -25.62
N THR A 6 -4.15 -35.09 -24.35
CA THR A 6 -5.37 -35.55 -23.68
C THR A 6 -6.07 -34.34 -23.07
N ASN A 7 -7.18 -33.96 -23.72
CA ASN A 7 -8.21 -33.06 -23.17
C ASN A 7 -8.93 -33.76 -22.01
N LEU A 8 -8.93 -33.19 -20.85
CA LEU A 8 -9.83 -33.54 -19.75
C LEU A 8 -10.93 -32.47 -19.65
N ALA A 9 -12.08 -32.79 -20.24
CA ALA A 9 -13.32 -32.10 -20.05
C ALA A 9 -13.96 -32.53 -18.72
N TRP A 10 -14.32 -31.58 -17.89
CA TRP A 10 -15.13 -31.81 -16.69
C TRP A 10 -16.61 -31.87 -17.09
N GLY A 11 -17.19 -33.06 -17.06
CA GLY A 11 -18.62 -33.29 -17.22
C GLY A 11 -19.36 -33.06 -15.91
N VAL A 12 -20.45 -32.31 -16.01
CA VAL A 12 -21.48 -32.15 -14.97
C VAL A 12 -22.47 -33.33 -15.15
N PRO A 13 -22.85 -34.05 -14.10
CA PRO A 13 -23.93 -35.04 -14.22
C PRO A 13 -25.29 -34.32 -14.16
N SER A 14 -26.09 -34.54 -15.20
CA SER A 14 -27.53 -34.29 -15.21
C SER A 14 -28.26 -35.52 -14.70
N ASP A 15 -29.07 -35.39 -13.68
CA ASP A 15 -30.09 -36.37 -13.36
C ASP A 15 -31.47 -35.82 -13.68
N SER A 16 -32.13 -36.58 -14.57
CA SER A 16 -33.51 -36.42 -15.00
C SER A 16 -34.39 -37.43 -14.28
N ALA A 17 -35.57 -37.07 -13.98
CA ALA A 17 -36.79 -37.75 -14.37
C ALA A 17 -37.94 -37.66 -13.38
N ALA A 18 -39.06 -37.24 -13.90
CA ALA A 18 -40.42 -37.76 -13.89
C ALA A 18 -41.19 -37.60 -12.57
N GLY A 19 -42.38 -37.17 -12.57
CA GLY A 19 -43.47 -36.99 -13.52
C GLY A 19 -44.79 -36.84 -12.78
N ALA A 20 -45.76 -36.34 -13.49
CA ALA A 20 -47.19 -36.60 -13.36
C ALA A 20 -48.09 -35.61 -12.58
N THR A 21 -48.77 -34.83 -13.33
CA THR A 21 -50.24 -34.78 -13.56
C THR A 21 -51.12 -34.13 -12.49
N GLY A 22 -51.96 -33.19 -12.96
CA GLY A 22 -53.21 -32.81 -12.35
C GLY A 22 -53.69 -31.41 -12.67
N GLN A 23 -54.53 -31.29 -13.68
CA GLN A 23 -55.27 -30.10 -14.10
C GLN A 23 -56.56 -29.93 -13.28
N PRO A 24 -57.46 -29.02 -13.68
CA PRO A 24 -57.71 -27.68 -13.13
C PRO A 24 -59.18 -27.56 -12.61
N LEU A 25 -59.60 -26.40 -12.18
CA LEU A 25 -61.02 -25.91 -12.17
C LEU A 25 -61.05 -24.63 -11.29
N ALA A 26 -61.75 -23.59 -11.48
CA ALA A 26 -62.76 -23.07 -12.37
C ALA A 26 -63.24 -21.76 -11.72
N ASP A 27 -63.68 -20.87 -12.56
CA ASP A 27 -64.38 -19.62 -12.35
C ASP A 27 -65.40 -19.52 -11.19
N GLY A 28 -65.52 -18.29 -10.71
CA GLY A 28 -66.63 -17.90 -9.82
C GLY A 28 -66.77 -16.38 -9.73
N THR A 29 -67.52 -15.80 -10.65
CA THR A 29 -68.01 -14.41 -10.66
C THR A 29 -69.03 -14.12 -9.56
N ALA A 30 -69.11 -12.80 -9.23
CA ALA A 30 -70.25 -12.00 -8.80
C ALA A 30 -70.36 -11.62 -7.32
N ALA A 31 -70.44 -10.42 -6.96
CA ALA A 31 -71.55 -9.49 -6.97
C ALA A 31 -71.26 -8.28 -6.05
N VAL A 32 -71.61 -7.15 -6.55
CA VAL A 32 -71.64 -5.84 -5.87
C VAL A 32 -72.66 -5.87 -4.76
N ASN A 33 -72.30 -5.37 -3.59
CA ASN A 33 -73.33 -4.88 -2.63
C ASN A 33 -72.80 -3.62 -1.92
N SER A 34 -73.56 -2.55 -2.07
CA SER A 34 -73.45 -1.26 -1.40
C SER A 34 -73.80 -1.35 0.05
N GLY A 35 -72.91 -0.95 0.93
CA GLY A 35 -73.19 -0.80 2.33
C GLY A 35 -72.47 0.41 2.90
N GLU A 36 -73.25 1.36 3.41
CA GLU A 36 -72.80 2.54 4.14
C GLU A 36 -71.83 2.15 5.28
N VAL A 37 -70.75 2.88 5.42
CA VAL A 37 -69.78 2.71 6.50
C VAL A 37 -69.73 3.99 7.31
N GLU A 38 -70.16 3.93 8.51
CA GLU A 38 -69.99 4.91 9.59
C GLU A 38 -68.48 5.19 9.83
N PRO A 39 -68.09 6.42 10.26
CA PRO A 39 -66.70 6.79 10.45
C PRO A 39 -66.06 6.07 11.64
N LYS A 40 -65.10 5.19 11.38
CA LYS A 40 -64.28 4.54 12.41
C LYS A 40 -63.40 5.54 13.14
N GLU A 41 -63.49 5.57 14.47
CA GLU A 41 -62.59 6.30 15.35
C GLU A 41 -61.10 5.98 15.04
N VAL A 42 -60.34 7.05 14.77
CA VAL A 42 -58.90 6.97 14.55
C VAL A 42 -58.19 6.57 15.85
N SER A 43 -57.54 5.46 15.88
CA SER A 43 -56.84 4.93 17.06
C SER A 43 -55.85 5.92 17.67
N LYS A 44 -55.71 5.90 18.99
CA LYS A 44 -54.76 6.77 19.74
C LYS A 44 -53.31 6.71 19.20
N SER A 45 -52.92 5.62 18.52
CA SER A 45 -51.61 5.48 17.90
C SER A 45 -51.45 6.29 16.61
N ALA A 46 -52.54 6.39 15.83
CA ALA A 46 -52.55 7.18 14.60
C ALA A 46 -52.51 8.70 14.89
N ARG A 47 -53.21 9.14 15.96
CA ARG A 47 -53.13 10.53 16.47
C ARG A 47 -51.73 10.89 16.95
N LYS A 48 -51.08 10.02 17.73
CA LYS A 48 -49.67 10.25 18.14
C LYS A 48 -48.69 10.30 16.99
N LYS A 49 -48.94 9.55 15.90
CA LYS A 49 -48.09 9.54 14.72
C LYS A 49 -48.25 10.82 13.88
N ALA A 50 -49.48 11.36 13.80
CA ALA A 50 -49.78 12.63 13.15
C ALA A 50 -49.17 13.83 13.92
N GLU A 51 -49.33 13.88 15.25
CA GLU A 51 -48.71 14.90 16.11
C GLU A 51 -47.16 14.89 16.05
N LYS A 52 -46.56 13.68 15.92
CA LYS A 52 -45.11 13.55 15.78
C LYS A 52 -44.62 14.01 14.42
N GLN A 53 -45.40 13.81 13.36
CA GLN A 53 -45.10 14.31 12.02
C GLN A 53 -45.24 15.82 11.92
N GLU A 54 -46.26 16.41 12.57
CA GLU A 54 -46.47 17.85 12.62
C GLU A 54 -45.39 18.57 13.43
N LYS A 55 -44.96 18.00 14.56
CA LYS A 55 -43.80 18.52 15.31
C LYS A 55 -42.48 18.43 14.51
N LEU A 56 -42.26 17.35 13.74
CA LEU A 56 -41.08 17.22 12.86
C LEU A 56 -41.11 18.22 11.69
N ALA A 57 -42.30 18.53 11.18
CA ALA A 57 -42.49 19.51 10.11
C ALA A 57 -42.23 20.96 10.64
N ALA A 58 -42.76 21.26 11.84
CA ALA A 58 -42.52 22.54 12.51
C ALA A 58 -41.05 22.74 12.89
N GLU A 59 -40.33 21.68 13.32
CA GLU A 59 -38.90 21.71 13.60
C GLU A 59 -38.07 21.91 12.32
N LYS A 60 -38.49 21.30 11.19
CA LYS A 60 -37.86 21.53 9.88
C LYS A 60 -38.09 22.93 9.35
N ALA A 61 -39.27 23.50 9.51
CA ALA A 61 -39.60 24.88 9.12
C ALA A 61 -38.81 25.90 9.96
N ASN A 62 -38.64 25.66 11.27
CA ASN A 62 -37.84 26.53 12.15
C ASN A 62 -36.32 26.41 11.91
N LYS A 63 -35.84 25.24 11.40
CA LYS A 63 -34.46 25.08 10.95
C LYS A 63 -34.18 25.77 9.60
N SER A 64 -35.18 25.92 8.72
CA SER A 64 -34.99 26.60 7.45
C SER A 64 -34.92 28.13 7.58
N SER A 65 -35.64 28.73 8.54
CA SER A 65 -35.58 30.16 8.82
C SER A 65 -34.32 30.60 9.60
N THR A 66 -33.69 29.68 10.35
CA THR A 66 -32.41 29.93 11.03
C THR A 66 -31.21 29.66 10.13
N SER A 67 -31.37 28.90 9.01
CA SER A 67 -30.27 28.64 8.07
C SER A 67 -29.99 29.80 7.14
N THR A 68 -31.00 30.58 6.73
CA THR A 68 -30.82 31.74 5.84
C THR A 68 -30.07 32.90 6.52
N VAL A 69 -30.23 33.10 7.82
CA VAL A 69 -29.46 34.14 8.55
C VAL A 69 -28.03 33.68 8.88
N LYS A 70 -27.83 32.35 9.04
CA LYS A 70 -26.48 31.79 9.24
C LYS A 70 -25.70 31.65 7.94
N GLU A 71 -26.35 31.46 6.80
CA GLU A 71 -25.66 31.42 5.50
C GLU A 71 -25.18 32.79 5.03
N ALA A 72 -25.92 33.89 5.30
CA ALA A 72 -25.45 35.24 5.01
C ALA A 72 -24.23 35.62 5.86
N GLY A 73 -24.23 35.31 7.16
CA GLY A 73 -23.07 35.50 8.03
C GLY A 73 -21.89 34.60 7.72
N ARG A 74 -22.17 33.37 7.18
CA ARG A 74 -21.14 32.40 6.77
C ARG A 74 -20.51 32.75 5.41
N ALA A 75 -21.24 33.43 4.53
CA ALA A 75 -20.72 33.93 3.25
C ALA A 75 -19.75 35.11 3.46
N GLU A 76 -20.00 35.98 4.46
CA GLU A 76 -19.07 37.04 4.81
C GLU A 76 -17.86 36.56 5.60
N ALA A 77 -18.02 35.57 6.50
CA ALA A 77 -16.90 34.96 7.21
C ALA A 77 -16.01 34.10 6.27
N LYS A 78 -16.59 33.47 5.22
CA LYS A 78 -15.80 32.77 4.18
C LYS A 78 -15.05 33.71 3.24
N LYS A 79 -15.43 35.01 3.15
CA LYS A 79 -14.66 36.00 2.39
C LYS A 79 -13.46 36.56 3.16
N ALA A 80 -13.37 36.37 4.47
CA ALA A 80 -12.29 36.90 5.31
C ALA A 80 -11.16 35.89 5.59
N VAL A 81 -11.29 34.62 5.22
CA VAL A 81 -10.14 33.70 5.17
C VAL A 81 -9.45 33.93 3.83
N ASN A 82 -8.51 34.87 3.82
CA ASN A 82 -7.54 35.05 2.75
C ASN A 82 -6.88 33.69 2.49
N LYS A 83 -7.40 32.90 1.52
CA LYS A 83 -6.59 31.90 0.84
C LYS A 83 -5.48 32.69 0.18
N ALA A 84 -4.27 32.57 0.70
CA ALA A 84 -3.08 32.94 -0.06
C ALA A 84 -3.26 32.40 -1.48
N PRO A 85 -3.03 33.18 -2.53
CA PRO A 85 -3.22 32.71 -3.89
C PRO A 85 -2.34 31.47 -4.04
N LYS A 86 -2.98 30.30 -4.33
CA LYS A 86 -2.25 29.08 -4.67
C LYS A 86 -1.28 29.48 -5.76
N LYS A 87 0.02 29.39 -5.52
CA LYS A 87 1.04 29.65 -6.52
C LYS A 87 0.77 28.66 -7.66
N LYS A 88 0.25 29.14 -8.78
CA LYS A 88 0.24 28.37 -10.01
C LYS A 88 1.70 28.15 -10.40
N ILE A 89 2.06 26.94 -10.70
CA ILE A 89 3.38 26.62 -11.24
C ILE A 89 3.42 27.30 -12.62
N GLU A 90 4.25 28.35 -12.75
CA GLU A 90 4.43 29.05 -14.01
C GLU A 90 4.98 28.06 -15.06
N GLY A 91 4.29 27.97 -16.21
CA GLY A 91 4.68 27.10 -17.31
C GLY A 91 4.03 25.71 -17.33
N ALA A 92 3.15 25.36 -16.38
CA ALA A 92 2.37 24.13 -16.48
C ALA A 92 1.35 24.26 -17.62
N ALA A 93 1.60 23.54 -18.72
CA ALA A 93 0.57 23.31 -19.73
C ALA A 93 -0.66 22.64 -19.09
N LEU A 94 -1.83 22.73 -19.73
CA LEU A 94 -3.09 22.11 -19.26
C LEU A 94 -2.96 20.61 -18.89
N ILE A 95 -1.90 19.95 -19.34
CA ILE A 95 -1.56 18.54 -19.11
C ILE A 95 -0.68 18.35 -17.87
N GLY A 96 0.05 19.38 -17.43
CA GLY A 96 0.99 19.29 -16.30
C GLY A 96 0.32 19.27 -14.92
N ILE A 97 1.12 18.98 -13.88
CA ILE A 97 0.71 19.06 -12.48
C ILE A 97 0.54 20.56 -12.14
N ASP A 98 -0.62 20.94 -11.61
CA ASP A 98 -0.97 22.33 -11.31
C ASP A 98 -0.89 22.68 -9.82
N VAL A 99 -0.53 21.71 -8.97
CA VAL A 99 -0.39 21.84 -7.51
C VAL A 99 1.00 21.42 -7.10
N ALA A 100 1.68 22.27 -6.32
CA ALA A 100 2.99 21.92 -5.78
C ALA A 100 2.88 20.92 -4.62
N LYS A 101 3.86 20.03 -4.53
CA LYS A 101 3.97 18.98 -3.49
C LYS A 101 3.94 19.56 -2.07
N GLU A 102 4.51 20.74 -1.91
CA GLU A 102 4.64 21.46 -0.64
C GLU A 102 3.36 22.21 -0.24
N ASP A 103 2.52 22.60 -1.23
CA ASP A 103 1.32 23.42 -1.01
C ASP A 103 0.08 22.59 -0.68
N ASP A 104 -0.14 21.47 -1.41
CA ASP A 104 -1.25 20.54 -1.16
C ASP A 104 -0.81 19.13 -1.57
N PHE A 105 -0.23 18.42 -0.62
CA PHE A 105 0.35 17.10 -0.84
C PHE A 105 -0.67 16.08 -1.36
N SER A 106 -1.90 16.13 -0.85
CA SER A 106 -2.94 15.17 -1.24
C SER A 106 -3.39 15.36 -2.68
N ALA A 107 -3.63 16.63 -3.07
CA ALA A 107 -3.99 16.97 -4.45
C ALA A 107 -2.83 16.72 -5.42
N TRP A 108 -1.60 17.04 -5.02
CA TRP A 108 -0.39 16.73 -5.78
C TRP A 108 -0.23 15.21 -6.00
N TYR A 109 -0.33 14.40 -4.95
CA TYR A 109 -0.18 12.95 -5.02
C TYR A 109 -1.21 12.32 -5.98
N GLN A 110 -2.46 12.76 -5.89
CA GLN A 110 -3.51 12.29 -6.79
C GLN A 110 -3.21 12.68 -8.25
N GLN A 111 -2.74 13.92 -8.50
CA GLN A 111 -2.39 14.37 -9.85
C GLN A 111 -1.17 13.63 -10.40
N VAL A 112 -0.14 13.40 -9.59
CA VAL A 112 1.05 12.66 -10.02
C VAL A 112 0.69 11.25 -10.46
N LEU A 113 -0.16 10.57 -9.71
CA LEU A 113 -0.59 9.21 -10.06
C LEU A 113 -1.46 9.17 -11.32
N THR A 114 -2.43 10.09 -11.45
CA THR A 114 -3.36 10.08 -12.59
C THR A 114 -2.73 10.59 -13.88
N LYS A 115 -1.93 11.66 -13.80
CA LYS A 115 -1.28 12.26 -14.98
C LYS A 115 0.02 11.54 -15.38
N GLY A 116 0.59 10.75 -14.47
CA GLY A 116 1.74 9.90 -14.71
C GLY A 116 1.37 8.50 -15.20
N ASP A 117 0.10 8.26 -15.50
CA ASP A 117 -0.43 6.97 -15.94
C ASP A 117 -0.15 5.81 -14.96
N MET A 118 -0.13 6.10 -13.64
CA MET A 118 0.05 5.10 -12.58
C MET A 118 -1.27 4.63 -11.96
N LEU A 119 -2.35 5.37 -12.19
CA LEU A 119 -3.66 5.12 -11.62
C LEU A 119 -4.75 5.42 -12.66
N ASP A 120 -4.86 4.58 -13.65
CA ASP A 120 -6.05 4.46 -14.50
C ASP A 120 -6.51 3.00 -14.50
N TYR A 121 -7.79 2.75 -14.84
CA TYR A 121 -8.39 1.40 -14.76
C TYR A 121 -7.69 0.35 -15.64
N TYR A 122 -6.86 0.78 -16.57
CA TYR A 122 -6.19 -0.08 -17.55
C TYR A 122 -4.70 0.21 -17.71
N ASP A 123 -4.10 1.02 -16.84
CA ASP A 123 -2.68 1.34 -16.98
C ASP A 123 -1.80 0.22 -16.40
N PRO A 124 -0.95 -0.41 -17.22
CA PRO A 124 -0.07 -1.50 -16.81
C PRO A 124 1.17 -1.04 -16.04
N ALA A 125 1.54 0.26 -16.08
CA ALA A 125 2.83 0.72 -15.55
C ALA A 125 3.01 0.44 -14.06
N SER A 126 1.98 0.65 -13.23
CA SER A 126 2.05 0.32 -11.81
C SER A 126 2.10 -1.18 -11.55
N TYR A 127 1.45 -1.97 -12.43
CA TYR A 127 1.46 -3.42 -12.31
C TYR A 127 2.82 -3.99 -12.70
N PHE A 128 3.49 -3.41 -13.68
CA PHE A 128 4.87 -3.78 -14.04
C PHE A 128 5.84 -3.62 -12.84
N ILE A 129 5.73 -2.51 -12.10
CA ILE A 129 6.52 -2.33 -10.87
C ILE A 129 6.25 -3.47 -9.87
N TRP A 130 4.98 -3.87 -9.73
CA TRP A 130 4.61 -4.97 -8.87
C TRP A 130 5.16 -6.31 -9.35
N GLU A 131 5.19 -6.57 -10.66
CA GLU A 131 5.80 -7.77 -11.26
C GLU A 131 7.31 -7.82 -11.02
N GLU A 132 8.03 -6.71 -11.15
CA GLU A 132 9.46 -6.62 -10.83
C GLU A 132 9.73 -6.94 -9.36
N ILE A 133 8.89 -6.43 -8.44
CA ILE A 133 8.95 -6.78 -7.02
C ILE A 133 8.67 -8.27 -6.82
N GLN A 134 7.66 -8.82 -7.48
CA GLN A 134 7.34 -10.26 -7.42
C GLN A 134 8.50 -11.12 -7.89
N GLN A 135 9.10 -10.80 -9.03
CA GLN A 135 10.23 -11.54 -9.60
C GLN A 135 11.43 -11.51 -8.64
N TRP A 136 11.80 -10.33 -8.16
CA TRP A 136 12.92 -10.14 -7.25
C TRP A 136 12.73 -10.91 -5.93
N PHE A 137 11.54 -10.81 -5.34
CA PHE A 137 11.22 -11.45 -4.08
C PHE A 137 11.06 -12.98 -4.25
N ASN A 138 10.35 -13.44 -5.29
CA ASN A 138 10.21 -14.87 -5.60
C ASN A 138 11.56 -15.57 -5.78
N LYS A 139 12.53 -14.93 -6.46
CA LYS A 139 13.87 -15.49 -6.64
C LYS A 139 14.56 -15.81 -5.31
N ARG A 140 14.29 -15.00 -4.28
CA ARG A 140 14.85 -15.13 -2.92
C ARG A 140 14.11 -16.16 -2.08
N ILE A 141 12.80 -16.06 -1.97
CA ILE A 141 12.00 -16.97 -1.13
C ILE A 141 12.04 -18.41 -1.66
N LYS A 142 12.11 -18.61 -2.97
CA LYS A 142 12.27 -19.96 -3.55
C LYS A 142 13.60 -20.62 -3.18
N LYS A 143 14.69 -19.83 -3.04
CA LYS A 143 15.97 -20.35 -2.54
C LYS A 143 15.88 -20.80 -1.08
N LEU A 144 15.00 -20.19 -0.28
CA LEU A 144 14.69 -20.61 1.09
C LEU A 144 13.76 -21.84 1.14
N GLY A 145 13.29 -22.32 -0.01
CA GLY A 145 12.37 -23.46 -0.10
C GLY A 145 10.90 -23.10 0.07
N VAL A 146 10.54 -21.82 0.00
CA VAL A 146 9.15 -21.36 0.05
C VAL A 146 8.42 -21.71 -1.26
N LYS A 147 7.23 -22.28 -1.16
CA LYS A 147 6.37 -22.65 -2.30
C LYS A 147 5.23 -21.66 -2.42
N ASN A 148 4.99 -21.17 -3.64
CA ASN A 148 3.79 -20.38 -3.92
C ASN A 148 2.56 -21.30 -3.95
N CYS A 149 1.46 -20.83 -3.40
CA CYS A 149 0.18 -21.52 -3.33
C CYS A 149 -0.97 -20.55 -3.57
N SER A 150 -2.18 -21.08 -3.60
CA SER A 150 -3.40 -20.27 -3.65
C SER A 150 -4.44 -20.89 -2.74
N PHE A 151 -5.04 -20.09 -1.89
CA PHE A 151 -6.12 -20.48 -0.98
C PHE A 151 -7.40 -19.71 -1.31
N PRO A 152 -8.58 -20.23 -0.92
CA PRO A 152 -9.86 -19.59 -1.17
C PRO A 152 -9.93 -18.15 -0.63
N MET A 153 -10.58 -17.29 -1.40
CA MET A 153 -10.86 -15.89 -1.01
C MET A 153 -11.90 -15.81 0.12
N PHE A 154 -12.84 -16.74 0.14
CA PHE A 154 -13.95 -16.72 1.06
C PHE A 154 -13.66 -17.49 2.34
N VAL A 155 -14.04 -16.90 3.47
CA VAL A 155 -13.89 -17.47 4.81
C VAL A 155 -15.28 -17.60 5.44
N SER A 156 -15.61 -18.77 5.97
CA SER A 156 -16.88 -18.96 6.67
C SER A 156 -16.91 -18.18 7.99
N GLN A 157 -18.09 -17.73 8.38
CA GLN A 157 -18.30 -17.03 9.64
C GLN A 157 -17.78 -17.84 10.84
N ASP A 158 -18.08 -19.14 10.88
CA ASP A 158 -17.70 -20.04 11.98
C ASP A 158 -16.17 -20.12 12.18
N VAL A 159 -15.38 -20.01 11.09
CA VAL A 159 -13.91 -20.04 11.14
C VAL A 159 -13.36 -18.72 11.65
N LEU A 160 -13.93 -17.59 11.22
CA LEU A 160 -13.55 -16.26 11.68
C LEU A 160 -13.90 -16.02 13.16
N GLU A 161 -15.03 -16.52 13.63
CA GLU A 161 -15.45 -16.37 15.01
C GLU A 161 -14.55 -17.12 16.00
N ARG A 162 -14.00 -18.28 15.62
CA ARG A 162 -13.00 -18.99 16.43
C ARG A 162 -11.75 -18.17 16.69
N GLU A 163 -11.33 -17.38 15.72
CA GLU A 163 -10.16 -16.51 15.83
C GLU A 163 -10.43 -15.31 16.74
N LYS A 164 -11.64 -14.74 16.64
CA LYS A 164 -12.06 -13.61 17.45
C LYS A 164 -12.11 -13.94 18.94
N ASP A 165 -12.49 -15.17 19.28
CA ASP A 165 -12.57 -15.63 20.67
C ASP A 165 -11.18 -15.85 21.31
N HIS A 166 -10.12 -15.95 20.50
CA HIS A 166 -8.78 -16.27 20.95
C HIS A 166 -7.78 -15.13 20.78
N ILE A 167 -8.11 -14.08 20.00
CA ILE A 167 -7.21 -12.94 19.74
C ILE A 167 -7.99 -11.64 20.04
N GLU A 168 -7.72 -11.10 21.21
CA GLU A 168 -8.21 -9.79 21.62
C GLU A 168 -7.64 -8.73 20.63
N GLY A 169 -8.54 -7.97 19.96
CA GLY A 169 -8.18 -6.96 18.99
C GLY A 169 -8.20 -7.37 17.51
N PHE A 170 -8.46 -8.63 17.17
CA PHE A 170 -8.60 -9.10 15.78
C PHE A 170 -10.02 -8.92 15.21
N ALA A 171 -10.71 -7.86 15.55
CA ALA A 171 -11.95 -7.50 14.89
C ALA A 171 -11.65 -6.75 13.58
N ALA A 172 -11.05 -7.43 12.60
CA ALA A 172 -10.90 -6.86 11.26
C ALA A 172 -12.30 -6.49 10.74
N GLU A 173 -12.47 -5.25 10.27
CA GLU A 173 -13.67 -4.85 9.54
C GLU A 173 -13.67 -5.61 8.21
N VAL A 174 -14.32 -6.78 8.19
CA VAL A 174 -14.42 -7.65 7.01
C VAL A 174 -15.60 -7.26 6.14
N ALA A 175 -15.46 -7.43 4.85
CA ALA A 175 -16.58 -7.36 3.92
C ALA A 175 -17.34 -8.69 3.93
N TRP A 176 -18.65 -8.64 4.16
CA TRP A 176 -19.52 -9.81 4.21
C TRP A 176 -20.30 -10.01 2.92
N VAL A 177 -20.25 -11.22 2.38
CA VAL A 177 -21.15 -11.67 1.33
C VAL A 177 -22.35 -12.35 2.00
N THR A 178 -23.54 -11.81 1.75
CA THR A 178 -24.79 -12.20 2.40
C THR A 178 -25.79 -12.84 1.43
N HIS A 179 -25.58 -12.70 0.11
CA HIS A 179 -26.46 -13.21 -0.93
C HIS A 179 -25.67 -13.92 -2.03
N ALA A 180 -26.28 -14.94 -2.64
CA ALA A 180 -25.88 -15.52 -3.90
C ALA A 180 -26.94 -15.12 -4.95
N GLY A 181 -26.61 -14.16 -5.82
CA GLY A 181 -27.60 -13.45 -6.61
C GLY A 181 -28.59 -12.73 -5.69
N ASN A 182 -29.90 -13.04 -5.82
CA ASN A 182 -30.97 -12.46 -4.99
C ASN A 182 -31.34 -13.33 -3.79
N THR A 183 -30.72 -14.50 -3.62
CA THR A 183 -31.05 -15.45 -2.55
C THR A 183 -30.13 -15.21 -1.35
N PRO A 184 -30.66 -14.94 -0.16
CA PRO A 184 -29.85 -14.85 1.06
C PRO A 184 -29.10 -16.16 1.32
N LEU A 185 -27.83 -16.06 1.71
CA LEU A 185 -27.06 -17.21 2.19
C LEU A 185 -27.55 -17.61 3.58
N GLU A 186 -27.64 -18.88 3.85
CA GLU A 186 -27.97 -19.42 5.18
C GLU A 186 -26.94 -18.96 6.23
N LYS A 187 -25.66 -18.98 5.86
CA LYS A 187 -24.55 -18.41 6.62
C LYS A 187 -23.79 -17.43 5.74
N LYS A 188 -23.55 -16.25 6.26
CA LYS A 188 -22.69 -15.27 5.56
C LYS A 188 -21.24 -15.74 5.54
N ILE A 189 -20.55 -15.33 4.49
CA ILE A 189 -19.13 -15.58 4.29
C ILE A 189 -18.38 -14.26 4.19
N ALA A 190 -17.17 -14.21 4.74
CA ALA A 190 -16.31 -13.03 4.64
C ALA A 190 -15.37 -13.13 3.45
N ILE A 191 -15.01 -11.98 2.89
CA ILE A 191 -13.83 -11.88 2.03
C ILE A 191 -12.62 -11.80 2.97
N ARG A 192 -11.59 -12.61 2.72
CA ARG A 192 -10.40 -12.71 3.58
C ARG A 192 -9.72 -11.35 3.81
N PRO A 193 -9.48 -10.94 5.06
CA PRO A 193 -8.62 -9.79 5.39
C PRO A 193 -7.14 -10.17 5.48
N THR A 194 -6.87 -11.45 5.71
CA THR A 194 -5.59 -12.17 5.80
C THR A 194 -5.90 -13.66 5.76
N SER A 195 -4.91 -14.53 5.66
CA SER A 195 -5.15 -15.96 5.38
C SER A 195 -4.80 -16.92 6.50
N GLU A 196 -4.45 -16.47 7.70
CA GLU A 196 -4.16 -17.35 8.84
C GLU A 196 -5.31 -18.33 9.10
N THR A 197 -6.54 -17.81 9.22
CA THR A 197 -7.75 -18.60 9.43
C THR A 197 -8.04 -19.59 8.33
N VAL A 198 -7.69 -19.25 7.09
CA VAL A 198 -7.92 -20.12 5.93
C VAL A 198 -6.86 -21.22 5.85
N MET A 199 -5.59 -20.88 6.12
CA MET A 199 -4.44 -21.77 5.87
C MET A 199 -4.19 -22.74 7.03
N TYR A 200 -4.31 -22.31 8.27
CA TYR A 200 -3.86 -23.10 9.41
C TYR A 200 -4.68 -24.38 9.69
N PRO A 201 -5.99 -24.45 9.39
CA PRO A 201 -6.71 -25.72 9.41
C PRO A 201 -6.15 -26.77 8.43
N TYR A 202 -5.55 -26.33 7.32
CA TYR A 202 -4.88 -27.23 6.38
C TYR A 202 -3.47 -27.60 6.89
N TYR A 203 -2.76 -26.69 7.55
CA TYR A 203 -1.49 -27.00 8.18
C TYR A 203 -1.63 -28.15 9.20
N ALA A 204 -2.67 -28.13 10.02
CA ALA A 204 -2.99 -29.20 10.95
C ALA A 204 -3.21 -30.57 10.27
N LYS A 205 -3.65 -30.56 9.01
CA LYS A 205 -3.86 -31.79 8.23
C LYS A 205 -2.60 -32.24 7.50
N TRP A 206 -1.75 -31.31 7.07
CA TRP A 206 -0.59 -31.59 6.24
C TRP A 206 0.66 -31.91 7.07
N ILE A 207 0.83 -31.23 8.19
CA ILE A 207 1.95 -31.46 9.11
C ILE A 207 1.59 -32.67 9.99
N ARG A 208 2.16 -33.82 9.67
CA ARG A 208 1.90 -35.10 10.35
C ARG A 208 3.08 -35.55 11.19
N SER A 209 4.27 -35.08 10.85
CA SER A 209 5.51 -35.41 11.52
C SER A 209 6.51 -34.25 11.51
N HIS A 210 7.52 -34.30 12.38
CA HIS A 210 8.60 -33.30 12.38
C HIS A 210 9.36 -33.25 11.03
N ARG A 211 9.27 -34.30 10.20
CA ARG A 211 9.90 -34.35 8.87
C ARG A 211 9.20 -33.48 7.83
N ASP A 212 7.96 -33.07 8.09
CA ASP A 212 7.21 -32.17 7.22
C ASP A 212 7.61 -30.69 7.45
N LEU A 213 8.48 -30.44 8.44
CA LEU A 213 8.96 -29.12 8.80
C LEU A 213 10.38 -28.84 8.27
N PRO A 214 10.68 -27.62 7.85
CA PRO A 214 9.78 -26.48 7.85
C PRO A 214 8.79 -26.51 6.67
N LEU A 215 7.51 -26.25 6.96
CA LEU A 215 6.52 -25.99 5.90
C LEU A 215 6.51 -24.48 5.62
N ARG A 216 6.77 -24.09 4.37
CA ARG A 216 6.88 -22.70 3.95
C ARG A 216 6.03 -22.43 2.73
N LEU A 217 5.00 -21.61 2.89
CA LEU A 217 4.08 -21.24 1.83
C LEU A 217 4.01 -19.73 1.68
N ASN A 218 3.79 -19.31 0.44
CA ASN A 218 3.57 -17.92 0.07
C ASN A 218 2.42 -17.84 -0.92
N GLN A 219 1.61 -16.79 -0.88
CA GLN A 219 0.66 -16.49 -1.94
C GLN A 219 0.68 -15.01 -2.31
N TRP A 220 0.55 -14.78 -3.63
CA TRP A 220 0.32 -13.48 -4.22
C TRP A 220 -1.17 -13.36 -4.46
N ASN A 221 -1.83 -12.43 -3.77
CA ASN A 221 -3.29 -12.33 -3.83
C ASN A 221 -3.77 -10.91 -3.52
N SER A 222 -5.09 -10.71 -3.53
CA SER A 222 -5.74 -9.55 -2.95
C SER A 222 -6.45 -9.90 -1.65
N VAL A 223 -6.57 -8.92 -0.77
CA VAL A 223 -7.33 -8.97 0.47
C VAL A 223 -8.20 -7.73 0.60
N VAL A 224 -9.27 -7.84 1.41
CA VAL A 224 -10.19 -6.73 1.65
C VAL A 224 -10.23 -6.41 3.14
N ARG A 225 -9.92 -5.13 3.47
CA ARG A 225 -10.01 -4.59 4.83
C ARG A 225 -10.84 -3.31 4.80
N TRP A 226 -11.98 -3.30 5.46
CA TRP A 226 -12.95 -2.19 5.42
C TRP A 226 -12.67 -1.13 6.49
N GLU A 227 -11.40 -0.86 6.77
CA GLU A 227 -10.94 -0.04 7.90
C GLU A 227 -10.98 1.47 7.65
N PHE A 228 -11.05 1.91 6.38
CA PHE A 228 -10.83 3.31 6.04
C PHE A 228 -12.07 4.03 5.53
N LYS A 229 -12.34 5.21 6.12
CA LYS A 229 -13.41 6.12 5.65
C LYS A 229 -13.00 6.82 4.33
N HIS A 230 -11.72 7.19 4.21
CA HIS A 230 -11.16 7.91 3.07
C HIS A 230 -10.01 7.12 2.47
N PRO A 231 -10.27 6.29 1.44
CA PRO A 231 -9.22 5.54 0.77
C PRO A 231 -8.25 6.47 0.04
N GLN A 232 -6.97 6.13 0.08
CA GLN A 232 -5.91 6.78 -0.69
C GLN A 232 -5.21 5.72 -1.54
N PRO A 233 -5.01 5.94 -2.86
CA PRO A 233 -4.38 4.98 -3.75
C PRO A 233 -3.05 4.47 -3.18
N PHE A 234 -2.81 3.17 -3.30
CA PHE A 234 -1.67 2.42 -2.79
C PHE A 234 -1.45 2.46 -1.26
N LEU A 235 -1.83 3.52 -0.57
CA LEU A 235 -1.51 3.71 0.86
C LEU A 235 -2.55 3.09 1.79
N ARG A 236 -3.82 3.41 1.55
CA ARG A 236 -4.98 3.01 2.35
C ARG A 236 -6.14 2.68 1.44
N THR A 237 -6.13 1.50 0.86
CA THR A 237 -7.21 0.99 0.01
C THR A 237 -7.98 -0.10 0.75
N ARG A 238 -9.25 -0.25 0.42
CA ARG A 238 -10.08 -1.32 1.00
C ARG A 238 -9.73 -2.68 0.42
N GLU A 239 -9.37 -2.71 -0.85
CA GLU A 239 -8.79 -3.86 -1.53
C GLU A 239 -7.39 -3.49 -1.98
N PHE A 240 -6.44 -4.42 -1.81
CA PHE A 240 -5.06 -4.23 -2.27
C PHE A 240 -4.41 -5.57 -2.60
N LEU A 241 -3.48 -5.50 -3.54
CA LEU A 241 -2.59 -6.61 -3.84
C LEU A 241 -1.48 -6.66 -2.79
N TRP A 242 -1.13 -7.84 -2.40
CA TRP A 242 -0.04 -8.10 -1.49
C TRP A 242 0.57 -9.48 -1.70
N GLN A 243 1.61 -9.71 -0.99
CA GLN A 243 2.21 -11.00 -0.76
C GLN A 243 2.05 -11.33 0.73
N GLU A 244 1.61 -12.52 1.03
CA GLU A 244 1.60 -13.05 2.39
C GLU A 244 2.27 -14.41 2.43
N GLY A 245 3.18 -14.56 3.36
CA GLY A 245 3.84 -15.83 3.64
C GLY A 245 3.44 -16.37 5.00
N HIS A 246 3.28 -17.67 5.07
CA HIS A 246 2.94 -18.38 6.30
C HIS A 246 3.81 -19.61 6.41
N THR A 247 4.47 -19.77 7.55
CA THR A 247 5.45 -20.83 7.72
C THR A 247 5.29 -21.54 9.07
N ALA A 248 5.77 -22.77 9.14
CA ALA A 248 5.79 -23.57 10.34
C ALA A 248 7.17 -24.23 10.52
N HIS A 249 7.71 -24.17 11.72
CA HIS A 249 9.05 -24.62 12.08
C HIS A 249 9.00 -25.55 13.29
N LEU A 250 9.99 -26.42 13.41
CA LEU A 250 10.14 -27.28 14.57
C LEU A 250 10.65 -26.49 15.79
N THR A 251 11.55 -25.53 15.56
CA THR A 251 12.25 -24.81 16.64
C THR A 251 11.99 -23.31 16.61
N LYS A 252 12.14 -22.67 17.76
CA LYS A 252 12.04 -21.22 17.91
C LYS A 252 13.14 -20.50 17.13
N GLU A 253 14.34 -21.06 17.18
CA GLU A 253 15.53 -20.52 16.54
C GLU A 253 15.33 -20.44 15.02
N GLY A 254 14.93 -21.55 14.38
CA GLY A 254 14.68 -21.59 12.95
C GLY A 254 13.53 -20.67 12.49
N ALA A 255 12.51 -20.49 13.35
CA ALA A 255 11.47 -19.49 13.08
C ALA A 255 12.02 -18.07 13.17
N GLY A 256 12.82 -17.76 14.20
CA GLY A 256 13.41 -16.44 14.43
C GLY A 256 14.39 -16.02 13.31
N GLU A 257 15.22 -16.93 12.84
CA GLU A 257 16.14 -16.70 11.71
C GLU A 257 15.36 -16.32 10.44
N GLU A 258 14.27 -17.03 10.14
CA GLU A 258 13.44 -16.73 8.98
C GLU A 258 12.77 -15.35 9.09
N VAL A 259 12.26 -14.99 10.28
CA VAL A 259 11.65 -13.66 10.50
C VAL A 259 12.59 -12.53 10.11
N LEU A 260 13.87 -12.60 10.54
CA LEU A 260 14.87 -11.59 10.22
C LEU A 260 15.29 -11.63 8.74
N GLN A 261 15.45 -12.82 8.17
CA GLN A 261 15.78 -12.98 6.76
C GLN A 261 14.71 -12.37 5.83
N ILE A 262 13.43 -12.59 6.15
CA ILE A 262 12.32 -12.00 5.38
C ILE A 262 12.31 -10.47 5.54
N LEU A 263 12.55 -9.98 6.75
CA LEU A 263 12.62 -8.53 7.00
C LEU A 263 13.72 -7.87 6.18
N ASP A 264 14.90 -8.49 6.10
CA ASP A 264 16.01 -7.99 5.27
C ASP A 264 15.64 -7.95 3.79
N TRP A 265 14.88 -8.93 3.29
CA TRP A 265 14.41 -8.90 1.92
C TRP A 265 13.32 -7.84 1.70
N TYR A 266 12.48 -7.55 2.69
CA TYR A 266 11.57 -6.41 2.60
C TYR A 266 12.32 -5.08 2.57
N ALA A 267 13.35 -4.93 3.37
CA ALA A 267 14.22 -3.76 3.29
C ALA A 267 14.91 -3.69 1.91
N GLY A 268 15.36 -4.81 1.36
CA GLY A 268 15.94 -4.88 0.02
C GLY A 268 14.97 -4.46 -1.09
N VAL A 269 13.66 -4.76 -0.99
CA VAL A 269 12.66 -4.23 -1.93
C VAL A 269 12.68 -2.71 -1.94
N TYR A 270 12.69 -2.08 -0.76
CA TYR A 270 12.75 -0.64 -0.66
C TYR A 270 14.10 -0.06 -1.12
N GLU A 271 15.19 -0.58 -0.59
CA GLU A 271 16.53 -0.02 -0.78
C GLU A 271 17.10 -0.32 -2.17
N GLU A 272 17.03 -1.60 -2.60
CA GLU A 272 17.64 -2.01 -3.87
C GLU A 272 16.76 -1.71 -5.08
N LEU A 273 15.44 -1.99 -5.01
CA LEU A 273 14.55 -1.80 -6.15
C LEU A 273 14.00 -0.39 -6.22
N LEU A 274 13.42 0.11 -5.11
CA LEU A 274 12.67 1.35 -5.09
C LEU A 274 13.53 2.58 -4.73
N ALA A 275 14.81 2.38 -4.43
CA ALA A 275 15.74 3.44 -4.00
C ALA A 275 15.23 4.23 -2.78
N VAL A 276 14.55 3.57 -1.84
CA VAL A 276 13.93 4.16 -0.64
C VAL A 276 14.63 3.65 0.61
N PRO A 277 15.19 4.52 1.45
CA PRO A 277 15.78 4.12 2.72
C PRO A 277 14.71 3.74 3.75
N VAL A 278 14.99 2.73 4.57
CA VAL A 278 14.10 2.26 5.65
C VAL A 278 14.87 1.92 6.91
N ILE A 279 14.21 2.01 8.06
CA ILE A 279 14.72 1.55 9.34
C ILE A 279 14.15 0.18 9.67
N ARG A 280 15.03 -0.78 9.97
CA ARG A 280 14.67 -2.10 10.47
C ARG A 280 14.52 -2.05 11.98
N GLY A 281 13.45 -2.62 12.50
CA GLY A 281 13.21 -2.63 13.94
C GLY A 281 12.14 -3.63 14.37
N GLN A 282 11.85 -3.63 15.65
CA GLN A 282 10.79 -4.42 16.25
C GLN A 282 9.66 -3.50 16.70
N LYS A 283 8.41 -3.91 16.49
CA LYS A 283 7.24 -3.22 17.06
C LYS A 283 7.23 -3.36 18.58
N THR A 284 6.70 -2.34 19.24
CA THR A 284 6.41 -2.43 20.68
C THR A 284 5.28 -3.43 20.94
N GLU A 285 5.07 -3.81 22.19
CA GLU A 285 3.99 -4.74 22.57
C GLU A 285 2.63 -4.24 22.10
N LYS A 286 2.41 -2.93 22.15
CA LYS A 286 1.18 -2.27 21.70
C LYS A 286 0.94 -2.30 20.20
N GLU A 287 1.98 -2.15 19.41
CA GLU A 287 1.86 -2.04 17.94
C GLU A 287 2.21 -3.37 17.23
N LYS A 288 2.53 -4.44 17.97
CA LYS A 288 2.78 -5.75 17.38
C LYS A 288 1.51 -6.37 16.82
N PHE A 289 1.64 -7.33 15.93
CA PHE A 289 0.54 -8.12 15.41
C PHE A 289 -0.19 -8.86 16.54
N ALA A 290 -1.52 -8.71 16.60
CA ALA A 290 -2.35 -9.35 17.62
C ALA A 290 -2.20 -10.88 17.56
N GLY A 291 -1.95 -11.51 18.70
CA GLY A 291 -1.66 -12.95 18.80
C GLY A 291 -0.23 -13.37 18.41
N GLY A 292 0.60 -12.46 17.94
CA GLY A 292 2.01 -12.72 17.68
C GLY A 292 2.88 -12.65 18.94
N LEU A 293 4.00 -13.37 18.94
CA LEU A 293 5.02 -13.28 19.99
C LEU A 293 5.76 -11.94 19.89
N TYR A 294 6.24 -11.59 18.69
CA TYR A 294 6.79 -10.29 18.34
C TYR A 294 6.63 -10.01 16.85
N THR A 295 6.71 -8.74 16.47
CA THR A 295 6.65 -8.26 15.09
C THR A 295 7.90 -7.49 14.75
N THR A 296 8.56 -7.84 13.66
CA THR A 296 9.61 -7.01 13.05
C THR A 296 9.04 -6.21 11.89
N THR A 297 9.63 -5.06 11.60
CA THR A 297 9.10 -4.09 10.65
C THR A 297 10.21 -3.35 9.92
N VAL A 298 9.92 -2.92 8.69
CA VAL A 298 10.66 -1.85 8.01
C VAL A 298 9.82 -0.59 8.01
N GLU A 299 10.40 0.51 8.48
CA GLU A 299 9.73 1.80 8.60
C GLU A 299 10.37 2.82 7.67
N GLY A 300 9.55 3.42 6.81
CA GLY A 300 9.94 4.52 5.94
C GLY A 300 9.47 5.86 6.50
N TYR A 301 9.85 6.94 5.83
CA TYR A 301 9.50 8.30 6.20
C TYR A 301 9.19 9.13 4.96
N ILE A 302 8.13 9.93 5.03
CA ILE A 302 7.67 10.82 3.96
C ILE A 302 7.98 12.27 4.33
N PRO A 303 9.05 12.85 3.80
CA PRO A 303 9.53 14.18 4.20
C PRO A 303 8.50 15.30 4.00
N ALA A 304 7.75 15.26 2.91
CA ALA A 304 6.76 16.29 2.59
C ALA A 304 5.68 16.43 3.67
N THR A 305 5.29 15.34 4.30
CA THR A 305 4.24 15.32 5.35
C THR A 305 4.79 15.17 6.76
N GLY A 306 6.04 14.76 6.93
CA GLY A 306 6.64 14.47 8.23
C GLY A 306 6.10 13.20 8.88
N ARG A 307 5.58 12.26 8.09
CA ARG A 307 4.95 11.02 8.59
C ARG A 307 5.82 9.81 8.38
N GLY A 308 5.88 8.97 9.39
CA GLY A 308 6.36 7.61 9.26
C GLY A 308 5.35 6.73 8.52
N ILE A 309 5.83 5.70 7.84
CA ILE A 309 5.00 4.73 7.15
C ILE A 309 5.58 3.33 7.31
N GLN A 310 4.73 2.40 7.73
CA GLN A 310 5.08 0.99 7.80
C GLN A 310 5.20 0.40 6.40
N GLY A 311 6.38 -0.12 6.07
CA GLY A 311 6.70 -0.64 4.75
C GLY A 311 6.35 -2.11 4.56
N GLY A 312 6.69 -2.95 5.54
CA GLY A 312 6.43 -4.38 5.53
C GLY A 312 6.70 -4.98 6.90
N THR A 313 6.11 -6.12 7.20
CA THR A 313 6.22 -6.76 8.50
C THR A 313 6.50 -8.25 8.39
N SER A 314 7.35 -8.74 9.30
CA SER A 314 7.61 -10.16 9.50
C SER A 314 7.35 -10.50 10.95
N HIS A 315 6.37 -11.37 11.20
CA HIS A 315 5.85 -11.69 12.51
C HIS A 315 6.34 -13.07 12.95
N CYS A 316 6.92 -13.15 14.13
CA CYS A 316 7.01 -14.42 14.85
C CYS A 316 5.69 -14.62 15.59
N LEU A 317 4.86 -15.54 15.13
CA LEU A 317 3.60 -15.88 15.79
C LEU A 317 3.79 -16.73 17.04
N GLY A 318 5.00 -17.27 17.22
CA GLY A 318 5.27 -18.20 18.29
C GLY A 318 4.51 -19.51 18.13
N GLN A 319 3.87 -19.97 19.20
CA GLN A 319 3.03 -21.17 19.23
C GLN A 319 1.53 -20.88 19.45
N ASN A 320 1.13 -19.61 19.42
CA ASN A 320 -0.24 -19.23 19.74
C ASN A 320 -1.24 -19.82 18.75
N PHE A 321 -1.00 -19.63 17.46
CA PHE A 321 -1.85 -20.18 16.41
C PHE A 321 -1.76 -21.71 16.30
N SER A 322 -0.58 -22.28 16.48
CA SER A 322 -0.44 -23.74 16.47
C SER A 322 -1.20 -24.42 17.61
N ARG A 323 -1.28 -23.78 18.77
CA ARG A 323 -2.14 -24.25 19.88
C ARG A 323 -3.62 -24.13 19.52
N MET A 324 -4.04 -23.01 18.97
CA MET A 324 -5.43 -22.75 18.56
C MET A 324 -5.93 -23.74 17.50
N PHE A 325 -5.11 -24.04 16.50
CA PHE A 325 -5.47 -24.90 15.37
C PHE A 325 -5.03 -26.36 15.56
N GLY A 326 -4.40 -26.71 16.70
CA GLY A 326 -3.94 -28.08 16.98
C GLY A 326 -2.82 -28.55 16.05
N ILE A 327 -1.90 -27.68 15.64
CA ILE A 327 -0.79 -28.03 14.75
C ILE A 327 0.35 -28.56 15.59
N THR A 328 0.52 -29.88 15.62
CA THR A 328 1.49 -30.57 16.47
C THR A 328 2.27 -31.63 15.71
N VAL A 329 3.46 -31.94 16.17
CA VAL A 329 4.32 -33.02 15.71
C VAL A 329 4.86 -33.83 16.90
N GLU A 330 5.29 -35.05 16.64
CA GLU A 330 6.01 -35.83 17.62
C GLU A 330 7.36 -35.17 17.98
N ASP A 331 7.77 -35.30 19.22
CA ASP A 331 9.11 -34.87 19.68
C ASP A 331 10.18 -35.78 19.08
N PRO A 332 11.06 -35.26 18.18
CA PRO A 332 12.10 -36.09 17.54
C PRO A 332 13.13 -36.68 18.52
N SER A 333 13.18 -36.18 19.76
CA SER A 333 14.04 -36.75 20.82
C SER A 333 13.42 -37.92 21.56
N THR A 334 12.19 -38.35 21.17
CA THR A 334 11.48 -39.48 21.78
C THR A 334 12.18 -40.78 21.42
N LYS A 335 12.58 -41.55 22.44
CA LYS A 335 13.21 -42.86 22.25
C LYS A 335 12.14 -43.94 22.04
N GLU A 336 12.54 -45.06 21.43
CA GLU A 336 11.65 -46.19 21.26
C GLU A 336 11.07 -46.67 22.59
N GLY A 337 9.71 -46.75 22.63
CA GLY A 337 8.99 -47.12 23.86
C GLY A 337 8.69 -45.95 24.82
N GLU A 338 9.23 -44.76 24.58
CA GLU A 338 8.94 -43.55 25.35
C GLU A 338 7.68 -42.86 24.80
N LYS A 339 6.81 -42.30 25.66
CA LYS A 339 5.69 -41.46 25.30
C LYS A 339 5.94 -40.05 25.79
N LYS A 340 6.19 -39.12 24.84
CA LYS A 340 6.25 -37.69 25.13
C LYS A 340 5.00 -36.96 24.59
N ALA A 341 4.67 -35.84 25.19
CA ALA A 341 3.64 -34.97 24.66
C ALA A 341 4.05 -34.42 23.27
N PRO A 342 3.13 -34.30 22.31
CA PRO A 342 3.45 -33.69 21.03
C PRO A 342 3.87 -32.23 21.20
N LEU A 343 4.76 -31.78 20.32
CA LEU A 343 5.26 -30.43 20.28
C LEU A 343 4.39 -29.58 19.36
N HIS A 344 3.95 -28.40 19.83
CA HIS A 344 3.35 -27.41 18.95
C HIS A 344 4.43 -26.79 18.06
N VAL A 345 4.12 -26.58 16.77
CA VAL A 345 5.05 -25.96 15.84
C VAL A 345 5.20 -24.46 16.11
N TRP A 346 6.34 -23.88 15.77
CA TRP A 346 6.59 -22.46 15.75
C TRP A 346 6.16 -21.90 14.39
N GLN A 347 5.45 -20.77 14.39
CA GLN A 347 4.89 -20.22 13.17
C GLN A 347 5.33 -18.78 12.94
N ASN A 348 5.45 -18.42 11.66
CA ASN A 348 5.64 -17.05 11.22
C ASN A 348 4.56 -16.69 10.19
N SER A 349 4.24 -15.39 10.13
CA SER A 349 3.55 -14.78 9.00
C SER A 349 4.25 -13.49 8.60
N TRP A 350 4.25 -13.17 7.31
CA TRP A 350 4.94 -12.02 6.80
C TRP A 350 4.26 -11.48 5.54
N GLY A 351 4.23 -10.14 5.39
CA GLY A 351 3.46 -9.48 4.34
C GLY A 351 4.06 -8.19 3.83
N LEU A 352 3.93 -7.99 2.52
CA LEU A 352 4.29 -6.78 1.78
C LEU A 352 3.19 -6.48 0.76
N SER A 353 2.72 -5.25 0.68
CA SER A 353 1.63 -4.83 -0.22
C SER A 353 2.08 -3.81 -1.25
N THR A 354 1.21 -3.51 -2.21
CA THR A 354 1.40 -2.44 -3.20
C THR A 354 1.56 -1.04 -2.58
N ARG A 355 1.43 -0.90 -1.26
CA ARG A 355 1.81 0.34 -0.54
C ARG A 355 3.23 0.79 -0.87
N VAL A 356 4.14 -0.14 -1.14
CA VAL A 356 5.54 0.17 -1.52
C VAL A 356 5.62 1.09 -2.73
N ILE A 357 4.71 0.95 -3.70
CA ILE A 357 4.63 1.80 -4.89
C ILE A 357 4.25 3.23 -4.50
N GLY A 358 3.22 3.38 -3.66
CA GLY A 358 2.83 4.69 -3.14
C GLY A 358 3.94 5.39 -2.36
N VAL A 359 4.67 4.66 -1.53
CA VAL A 359 5.83 5.19 -0.79
C VAL A 359 6.91 5.69 -1.73
N MET A 360 7.26 4.91 -2.75
CA MET A 360 8.23 5.31 -3.78
C MET A 360 7.83 6.61 -4.48
N VAL A 361 6.56 6.72 -4.91
CA VAL A 361 6.04 7.92 -5.57
C VAL A 361 6.07 9.13 -4.63
N MET A 362 5.68 8.96 -3.37
CA MET A 362 5.69 10.06 -2.39
C MET A 362 7.11 10.58 -2.09
N ILE A 363 8.11 9.72 -2.14
CA ILE A 363 9.50 10.08 -1.86
C ILE A 363 10.14 10.73 -3.08
N HIS A 364 10.13 10.07 -4.22
CA HIS A 364 10.87 10.50 -5.40
C HIS A 364 10.15 11.50 -6.30
N GLY A 365 8.80 11.41 -6.41
CA GLY A 365 8.01 12.28 -7.26
C GLY A 365 8.19 13.76 -6.92
N ASP A 366 8.21 14.61 -7.96
CA ASP A 366 8.36 16.06 -7.87
C ASP A 366 7.19 16.82 -8.53
N ASN A 367 7.30 18.15 -8.62
CA ASN A 367 6.25 18.99 -9.21
C ASN A 367 6.13 18.88 -10.73
N ARG A 368 6.98 18.09 -11.38
CA ARG A 368 6.93 17.78 -12.81
C ARG A 368 6.30 16.41 -13.09
N GLY A 369 6.13 15.56 -12.09
CA GLY A 369 5.49 14.25 -12.20
C GLY A 369 6.22 13.15 -11.44
N LEU A 370 6.09 11.94 -11.96
CA LEU A 370 6.77 10.77 -11.44
C LEU A 370 8.29 10.87 -11.61
N VAL A 371 9.02 10.26 -10.71
CA VAL A 371 10.46 9.97 -10.81
C VAL A 371 10.62 8.51 -10.44
N LEU A 372 10.79 7.66 -11.43
CA LEU A 372 10.80 6.21 -11.23
C LEU A 372 12.22 5.67 -11.19
N PRO A 373 12.55 4.83 -10.21
CA PRO A 373 13.84 4.14 -10.16
C PRO A 373 14.03 3.23 -11.38
N PRO A 374 15.18 3.26 -12.05
CA PRO A 374 15.44 2.47 -13.26
C PRO A 374 15.15 0.98 -13.12
N ARG A 375 15.36 0.40 -11.94
CA ARG A 375 15.21 -1.05 -11.74
C ARG A 375 13.76 -1.55 -11.83
N VAL A 376 12.78 -0.67 -11.64
CA VAL A 376 11.36 -1.06 -11.56
C VAL A 376 10.47 -0.42 -12.62
N VAL A 377 10.97 0.46 -13.47
CA VAL A 377 10.17 1.09 -14.52
C VAL A 377 10.10 0.23 -15.78
N GLU A 378 8.95 0.19 -16.45
CA GLU A 378 8.75 -0.57 -17.68
C GLU A 378 9.66 -0.07 -18.81
N THR A 379 9.72 1.23 -19.04
CA THR A 379 10.62 1.89 -20.00
C THR A 379 11.71 2.63 -19.26
N GLN A 380 12.94 2.12 -19.31
CA GLN A 380 14.10 2.77 -18.68
C GLN A 380 14.63 3.93 -19.49
N VAL A 381 14.54 3.80 -20.81
CA VAL A 381 15.05 4.77 -21.79
C VAL A 381 14.01 5.03 -22.86
N ILE A 382 13.73 6.30 -23.11
CA ILE A 382 12.92 6.73 -24.25
C ILE A 382 13.78 7.47 -25.26
N ILE A 383 13.78 7.03 -26.52
CA ILE A 383 14.46 7.74 -27.61
C ILE A 383 13.44 8.63 -28.32
N VAL A 384 13.71 9.92 -28.35
CA VAL A 384 12.84 10.90 -29.01
C VAL A 384 13.56 11.50 -30.20
N PRO A 385 13.07 11.26 -31.45
CA PRO A 385 13.59 11.93 -32.63
C PRO A 385 13.39 13.45 -32.54
N VAL A 386 14.43 14.21 -32.83
CA VAL A 386 14.44 15.67 -32.83
C VAL A 386 14.89 16.21 -34.17
N GLY A 387 14.69 17.51 -34.42
CA GLY A 387 15.12 18.16 -35.67
C GLY A 387 14.22 17.91 -36.89
N ILE A 388 13.16 17.10 -36.76
CA ILE A 388 12.14 16.92 -37.80
C ILE A 388 11.25 18.15 -37.83
N THR A 389 11.15 18.76 -39.02
CA THR A 389 10.34 19.96 -39.28
C THR A 389 9.33 19.70 -40.37
N ALA A 390 8.41 20.63 -40.57
CA ALA A 390 7.45 20.57 -41.72
C ALA A 390 8.15 20.60 -43.09
N LYS A 391 9.44 20.92 -43.15
CA LYS A 391 10.24 20.94 -44.40
C LYS A 391 11.00 19.61 -44.61
N SER A 392 11.05 18.75 -43.61
CA SER A 392 11.75 17.46 -43.72
C SER A 392 10.98 16.54 -44.68
N THR A 393 11.70 15.93 -45.63
CA THR A 393 11.14 14.98 -46.58
C THR A 393 10.79 13.65 -45.88
N ASP A 394 9.94 12.85 -46.55
CA ASP A 394 9.57 11.53 -46.00
C ASP A 394 10.78 10.57 -45.98
N GLU A 395 11.73 10.73 -46.93
CA GLU A 395 12.97 9.98 -46.96
C GLU A 395 13.89 10.33 -45.78
N GLU A 396 14.05 11.63 -45.48
CA GLU A 396 14.83 12.09 -44.32
C GLU A 396 14.27 11.58 -43.01
N LYS A 397 12.94 11.63 -42.86
CA LYS A 397 12.26 11.06 -41.68
C LYS A 397 12.47 9.56 -41.57
N ALA A 398 12.27 8.83 -42.67
CA ALA A 398 12.45 7.38 -42.69
C ALA A 398 13.89 6.96 -42.36
N HIS A 399 14.88 7.74 -42.87
CA HIS A 399 16.28 7.51 -42.53
C HIS A 399 16.54 7.68 -41.04
N LEU A 400 16.09 8.81 -40.45
CA LEU A 400 16.30 9.11 -39.04
C LEU A 400 15.59 8.05 -38.14
N TYR A 401 14.37 7.64 -38.50
CA TYR A 401 13.64 6.61 -37.75
C TYR A 401 14.34 5.25 -37.79
N LYS A 402 14.96 4.89 -38.91
CA LYS A 402 15.79 3.69 -39.03
C LYS A 402 17.02 3.74 -38.14
N GLU A 403 17.66 4.89 -38.01
CA GLU A 403 18.79 5.08 -37.09
C GLU A 403 18.34 4.98 -35.64
N VAL A 404 17.17 5.59 -35.29
CA VAL A 404 16.57 5.48 -33.95
C VAL A 404 16.26 4.03 -33.60
N ASP A 405 15.72 3.24 -34.55
CA ASP A 405 15.48 1.80 -34.33
C ASP A 405 16.78 1.02 -34.13
N ALA A 406 17.84 1.39 -34.84
CA ALA A 406 19.14 0.76 -34.64
C ALA A 406 19.74 1.07 -33.25
N LEU A 407 19.57 2.31 -32.74
CA LEU A 407 19.98 2.68 -31.39
C LEU A 407 19.19 1.92 -30.33
N ALA A 408 17.87 1.79 -30.52
CA ALA A 408 17.01 1.00 -29.64
C ALA A 408 17.45 -0.46 -29.59
N ALA A 409 17.70 -1.09 -30.73
CA ALA A 409 18.17 -2.47 -30.80
C ALA A 409 19.50 -2.69 -30.04
N VAL A 410 20.45 -1.77 -30.14
CA VAL A 410 21.72 -1.83 -29.37
C VAL A 410 21.47 -1.80 -27.87
N LEU A 411 20.51 -0.98 -27.42
CA LEU A 411 20.17 -0.89 -26.01
C LEU A 411 19.41 -2.13 -25.52
N GLU A 412 18.48 -2.66 -26.31
CA GLU A 412 17.77 -3.91 -26.00
C GLU A 412 18.74 -5.10 -25.87
N GLU A 413 19.71 -5.22 -26.79
CA GLU A 413 20.75 -6.25 -26.73
C GLU A 413 21.61 -6.13 -25.47
N SER A 414 21.76 -4.92 -24.92
CA SER A 414 22.46 -4.68 -23.65
C SER A 414 21.59 -4.90 -22.41
N GLY A 415 20.34 -5.32 -22.59
CA GLY A 415 19.39 -5.61 -21.51
C GLY A 415 18.65 -4.38 -20.97
N VAL A 416 18.67 -3.25 -21.69
CA VAL A 416 17.94 -2.03 -21.35
C VAL A 416 16.51 -2.10 -21.91
N ARG A 417 15.53 -1.80 -21.11
CA ARG A 417 14.13 -1.63 -21.54
C ARG A 417 13.98 -0.25 -22.19
N VAL A 418 13.98 -0.22 -23.51
CA VAL A 418 13.94 1.01 -24.30
C VAL A 418 12.68 1.07 -25.17
N ASP A 419 12.17 2.27 -25.39
CA ASP A 419 11.10 2.55 -26.33
C ASP A 419 11.46 3.79 -27.18
N THR A 420 10.71 4.01 -28.28
CA THR A 420 10.93 5.11 -29.22
C THR A 420 9.65 5.91 -29.44
N ASP A 421 9.73 7.24 -29.32
CA ASP A 421 8.57 8.10 -29.60
C ASP A 421 8.61 8.72 -30.98
N LYS A 422 8.18 7.97 -31.96
CA LYS A 422 8.08 8.39 -33.37
C LYS A 422 6.70 8.95 -33.75
N ARG A 423 5.83 9.27 -32.77
CA ARG A 423 4.48 9.79 -33.01
C ARG A 423 4.53 11.09 -33.80
N ASP A 424 3.78 11.15 -34.90
CA ASP A 424 3.58 12.36 -35.68
C ASP A 424 2.56 13.32 -35.02
N GLY A 425 2.66 14.60 -35.36
CA GLY A 425 1.73 15.63 -34.88
C GLY A 425 2.06 16.21 -33.50
N TYR A 426 3.07 15.71 -32.80
CA TYR A 426 3.53 16.23 -31.51
C TYR A 426 4.94 16.83 -31.63
N SER A 427 5.13 18.03 -31.04
CA SER A 427 6.47 18.64 -30.98
C SER A 427 7.39 17.85 -30.03
N PRO A 428 8.70 17.87 -30.25
CA PRO A 428 9.65 17.24 -29.31
C PRO A 428 9.47 17.73 -27.87
N GLY A 429 9.24 19.03 -27.65
CA GLY A 429 9.00 19.58 -26.33
C GLY A 429 7.75 19.01 -25.64
N TRP A 430 6.68 18.73 -26.41
CA TRP A 430 5.49 18.08 -25.88
C TRP A 430 5.79 16.63 -25.46
N LYS A 431 6.50 15.87 -26.30
CA LYS A 431 6.94 14.50 -26.00
C LYS A 431 7.85 14.45 -24.76
N PHE A 432 8.77 15.41 -24.66
CA PHE A 432 9.65 15.53 -23.51
C PHE A 432 8.87 15.71 -22.21
N ASN A 433 7.86 16.60 -22.23
CA ASN A 433 7.04 16.87 -21.05
C ASN A 433 6.20 15.66 -20.64
N GLU A 434 5.62 14.94 -21.60
CA GLU A 434 4.85 13.72 -21.32
C GLU A 434 5.72 12.63 -20.68
N TRP A 435 6.88 12.33 -21.27
CA TRP A 435 7.78 11.31 -20.73
C TRP A 435 8.43 11.72 -19.40
N GLU A 436 8.67 13.01 -19.22
CA GLU A 436 9.09 13.55 -17.93
C GLU A 436 8.03 13.36 -16.86
N GLN A 437 6.76 13.60 -17.19
CA GLN A 437 5.63 13.43 -16.29
C GLN A 437 5.41 11.96 -15.92
N LYS A 438 5.58 11.04 -16.86
CA LYS A 438 5.56 9.59 -16.65
C LYS A 438 6.76 9.07 -15.86
N GLY A 439 7.77 9.89 -15.63
CA GLY A 439 8.92 9.58 -14.76
C GLY A 439 9.96 8.68 -15.38
N ILE A 440 10.03 8.60 -16.72
CA ILE A 440 11.03 7.77 -17.41
C ILE A 440 12.45 8.25 -17.03
N PRO A 441 13.32 7.36 -16.54
CA PRO A 441 14.60 7.75 -15.94
C PRO A 441 15.53 8.49 -16.89
N LEU A 442 15.59 8.06 -18.15
CA LEU A 442 16.53 8.59 -19.13
C LEU A 442 15.84 8.83 -20.47
N ARG A 443 15.96 10.04 -20.99
CA ARG A 443 15.58 10.37 -22.35
C ARG A 443 16.83 10.54 -23.21
N LEU A 444 16.81 9.94 -24.40
CA LEU A 444 17.78 10.17 -25.47
C LEU A 444 17.15 11.03 -26.54
N GLU A 445 17.79 12.12 -26.90
CA GLU A 445 17.42 13.00 -27.99
C GLU A 445 18.32 12.66 -29.18
N PHE A 446 17.74 12.39 -30.36
CA PHE A 446 18.50 12.03 -31.55
C PHE A 446 17.92 12.70 -32.80
N GLY A 447 18.77 13.41 -33.52
CA GLY A 447 18.41 14.14 -34.72
C GLY A 447 19.56 14.21 -35.71
N PRO A 448 19.44 14.97 -36.81
CA PRO A 448 20.50 15.06 -37.83
C PRO A 448 21.85 15.49 -37.29
N GLY A 449 21.87 16.42 -36.32
CA GLY A 449 23.13 16.87 -35.72
C GLY A 449 23.81 15.81 -34.85
N GLU A 450 23.03 15.03 -34.11
CA GLU A 450 23.51 13.90 -33.33
C GLU A 450 23.99 12.76 -34.22
N SER A 451 23.28 12.50 -35.35
CA SER A 451 23.67 11.50 -36.35
C SER A 451 25.01 11.86 -36.99
N GLU A 452 25.18 13.10 -37.49
CA GLU A 452 26.44 13.60 -38.07
C GLU A 452 27.57 13.58 -37.03
N GLY A 453 27.27 13.93 -35.78
CA GLY A 453 28.24 13.97 -34.69
C GLY A 453 28.55 12.61 -34.06
N HIS A 454 27.84 11.53 -34.44
CA HIS A 454 27.95 10.18 -33.91
C HIS A 454 27.78 10.09 -32.38
N PHE A 455 26.82 10.84 -31.82
CA PHE A 455 26.46 10.83 -30.40
C PHE A 455 24.94 10.88 -30.20
N VAL A 456 24.49 10.62 -28.99
CA VAL A 456 23.13 10.92 -28.54
C VAL A 456 23.19 11.96 -27.44
N THR A 457 22.22 12.86 -27.39
CA THR A 457 22.04 13.77 -26.26
C THR A 457 21.20 13.07 -25.19
N THR A 458 21.70 13.00 -23.95
CA THR A 458 21.03 12.39 -22.82
C THR A 458 20.35 13.44 -21.93
N SER A 459 19.23 13.08 -21.30
CA SER A 459 18.55 13.92 -20.30
C SER A 459 18.02 13.04 -19.17
N ARG A 460 18.59 13.20 -17.98
CA ARG A 460 18.15 12.50 -16.77
C ARG A 460 16.88 13.13 -16.22
N ARG A 461 15.91 12.28 -15.83
CA ARG A 461 14.64 12.72 -15.20
C ARG A 461 14.86 13.29 -13.80
N ASP A 462 15.76 12.70 -13.05
CA ASP A 462 15.98 12.98 -11.64
C ASP A 462 16.80 14.26 -11.37
N ILE A 463 17.45 14.81 -12.41
CA ILE A 463 18.22 16.06 -12.35
C ILE A 463 17.63 17.07 -13.34
N PRO A 464 16.98 18.16 -12.86
CA PRO A 464 16.34 19.11 -13.76
C PRO A 464 17.33 20.01 -14.50
N GLY A 465 16.93 20.44 -15.71
CA GLY A 465 17.64 21.46 -16.46
C GLY A 465 18.92 20.98 -17.13
N LYS A 466 19.90 21.89 -17.26
CA LYS A 466 21.13 21.62 -18.00
C LYS A 466 22.06 20.62 -17.29
N GLU A 467 21.99 20.57 -15.98
CA GLU A 467 22.83 19.67 -15.16
C GLU A 467 22.51 18.19 -15.40
N GLY A 468 21.25 17.89 -15.76
CA GLY A 468 20.84 16.54 -16.13
C GLY A 468 21.13 16.14 -17.57
N LYS A 469 21.67 17.05 -18.39
CA LYS A 469 22.00 16.78 -19.79
C LYS A 469 23.46 16.36 -19.97
N GLY A 470 23.67 15.44 -20.91
CA GLY A 470 24.99 14.96 -21.30
C GLY A 470 24.97 14.45 -22.73
N THR A 471 26.07 13.87 -23.17
CA THR A 471 26.19 13.22 -24.48
C THR A 471 26.89 11.88 -24.31
N ILE A 472 26.48 10.89 -25.10
CA ILE A 472 27.14 9.57 -25.16
C ILE A 472 27.42 9.26 -26.61
N ALA A 473 28.65 8.80 -26.92
CA ALA A 473 29.00 8.33 -28.24
C ALA A 473 28.17 7.08 -28.62
N ILE A 474 27.71 6.99 -29.87
CA ILE A 474 26.89 5.86 -30.33
C ILE A 474 27.62 4.52 -30.12
N THR A 475 28.94 4.49 -30.28
CA THR A 475 29.79 3.29 -30.08
C THR A 475 29.86 2.81 -28.63
N GLU A 476 29.50 3.66 -27.65
CA GLU A 476 29.60 3.36 -26.23
C GLU A 476 28.19 3.17 -25.56
N LEU A 477 27.11 3.27 -26.35
CA LEU A 477 25.74 3.22 -25.84
C LEU A 477 25.46 1.97 -24.99
N ASN A 478 25.89 0.81 -25.48
CA ASN A 478 25.67 -0.49 -24.82
C ASN A 478 26.35 -0.61 -23.45
N LYS A 479 27.31 0.26 -23.15
CA LYS A 479 28.08 0.27 -21.91
C LYS A 479 27.72 1.45 -21.02
N GLU A 480 27.67 2.66 -21.60
CA GLU A 480 27.49 3.90 -20.82
C GLU A 480 26.03 4.09 -20.38
N VAL A 481 25.04 3.68 -21.18
CA VAL A 481 23.63 3.80 -20.80
C VAL A 481 23.27 2.91 -19.61
N PRO A 482 23.61 1.60 -19.58
CA PRO A 482 23.40 0.79 -18.37
C PRO A 482 24.11 1.36 -17.14
N ALA A 483 25.35 1.84 -17.27
CA ALA A 483 26.09 2.45 -16.17
C ALA A 483 25.42 3.75 -15.67
N LEU A 484 24.86 4.57 -16.58
CA LEU A 484 24.14 5.77 -16.23
C LEU A 484 22.83 5.46 -15.51
N LEU A 485 22.10 4.42 -15.90
CA LEU A 485 20.90 3.96 -15.21
C LEU A 485 21.20 3.50 -13.77
N GLU A 486 22.30 2.77 -13.56
CA GLU A 486 22.75 2.42 -12.20
C GLU A 486 23.18 3.65 -11.39
N THR A 487 23.78 4.65 -12.02
CA THR A 487 24.09 5.94 -11.38
C THR A 487 22.81 6.66 -10.95
N ILE A 488 21.79 6.71 -11.82
CA ILE A 488 20.48 7.29 -11.48
C ILE A 488 19.85 6.57 -10.28
N GLN A 489 19.88 5.24 -10.26
CA GLN A 489 19.40 4.43 -9.15
C GLN A 489 20.10 4.78 -7.83
N ALA A 490 21.42 4.87 -7.85
CA ALA A 490 22.23 5.20 -6.69
C ALA A 490 22.00 6.63 -6.19
N ASP A 491 21.89 7.60 -7.10
CA ASP A 491 21.63 9.00 -6.77
C ASP A 491 20.24 9.22 -6.15
N LEU A 492 19.23 8.50 -6.64
CA LEU A 492 17.88 8.49 -6.05
C LEU A 492 17.92 8.01 -4.60
N TYR A 493 18.58 6.87 -4.36
CA TYR A 493 18.73 6.34 -3.01
C TYR A 493 19.48 7.31 -2.10
N LYS A 494 20.60 7.83 -2.55
CA LYS A 494 21.45 8.74 -1.78
C LYS A 494 20.69 9.99 -1.33
N ARG A 495 19.95 10.65 -2.25
CA ARG A 495 19.15 11.83 -1.92
C ARG A 495 18.04 11.51 -0.89
N ALA A 496 17.36 10.39 -1.08
CA ALA A 496 16.32 9.96 -0.15
C ALA A 496 16.90 9.63 1.24
N ASP A 497 18.06 8.99 1.30
CA ASP A 497 18.74 8.61 2.54
C ASP A 497 19.25 9.83 3.31
N GLU A 498 19.89 10.77 2.62
CA GLU A 498 20.34 12.04 3.22
C GLU A 498 19.14 12.82 3.80
N GLN A 499 18.04 12.89 3.05
CA GLN A 499 16.82 13.55 3.48
C GLN A 499 16.20 12.83 4.69
N PHE A 500 16.12 11.51 4.67
CA PHE A 500 15.57 10.74 5.79
C PHE A 500 16.42 10.93 7.05
N LYS A 501 17.73 10.76 6.96
CA LYS A 501 18.66 10.92 8.09
C LYS A 501 18.60 12.31 8.70
N SER A 502 18.42 13.35 7.87
CA SER A 502 18.31 14.73 8.36
C SER A 502 17.07 14.97 9.21
N HIS A 503 16.02 14.13 9.06
CA HIS A 503 14.76 14.22 9.81
C HIS A 503 14.65 13.25 11.00
N ILE A 504 15.65 12.42 11.24
CA ILE A 504 15.72 11.59 12.45
C ILE A 504 16.39 12.41 13.55
N LYS A 505 15.66 12.71 14.64
CA LYS A 505 16.17 13.50 15.76
C LYS A 505 16.24 12.66 17.04
N GLN A 506 17.40 12.61 17.66
CA GLN A 506 17.54 12.05 18.99
C GLN A 506 17.10 13.08 20.03
N ILE A 507 16.07 12.76 20.80
CA ILE A 507 15.43 13.67 21.76
C ILE A 507 15.42 12.97 23.13
N THR A 508 15.98 13.64 24.13
CA THR A 508 15.98 13.14 25.52
C THR A 508 15.09 13.96 26.44
N ASN A 509 14.70 15.18 26.00
CA ASN A 509 13.83 16.08 26.74
C ASN A 509 12.47 16.19 26.05
N TRP A 510 11.40 16.13 26.83
CA TRP A 510 10.03 16.24 26.32
C TRP A 510 9.75 17.59 25.67
N ASP A 511 10.31 18.69 26.20
CA ASP A 511 10.07 20.04 25.68
C ASP A 511 10.52 20.20 24.21
N ASP A 512 11.48 19.40 23.76
CA ASP A 512 11.98 19.38 22.40
C ASP A 512 11.19 18.41 21.49
N PHE A 513 10.45 17.46 22.08
CA PHE A 513 9.80 16.37 21.34
C PHE A 513 8.67 16.87 20.43
N VAL A 514 7.69 17.57 21.00
CA VAL A 514 6.53 18.06 20.23
C VAL A 514 6.93 19.13 19.20
N PRO A 515 7.82 20.11 19.51
CA PRO A 515 8.36 21.01 18.49
C PRO A 515 9.06 20.30 17.34
N SER A 516 9.85 19.24 17.62
CA SER A 516 10.53 18.45 16.60
C SER A 516 9.53 17.73 15.68
N LEU A 517 8.49 17.10 16.23
CA LEU A 517 7.40 16.50 15.44
C LEU A 517 6.67 17.53 14.56
N ASN A 518 6.47 18.76 15.07
CA ASN A 518 5.85 19.84 14.33
C ASN A 518 6.74 20.38 13.20
N ALA A 519 8.06 20.24 13.33
CA ALA A 519 9.05 20.51 12.30
C ALA A 519 9.20 19.33 11.31
N LYS A 520 8.19 18.43 11.27
CA LYS A 520 8.16 17.29 10.36
C LYS A 520 9.32 16.31 10.57
N ASN A 521 9.72 16.04 11.81
CA ASN A 521 10.74 15.02 12.11
C ASN A 521 10.11 13.77 12.72
N VAL A 522 10.83 12.66 12.65
CA VAL A 522 10.64 11.49 13.50
C VAL A 522 11.66 11.56 14.64
N CYS A 523 11.25 11.17 15.81
CA CYS A 523 12.03 11.36 17.03
C CYS A 523 12.42 10.01 17.65
N LEU A 524 13.70 9.81 17.82
CA LEU A 524 14.26 8.69 18.55
C LEU A 524 14.43 9.10 20.02
N ILE A 525 13.64 8.48 20.89
CA ILE A 525 13.57 8.85 22.31
C ILE A 525 13.85 7.68 23.24
N PRO A 526 14.47 7.89 24.41
CA PRO A 526 14.51 6.91 25.48
C PRO A 526 13.11 6.57 25.98
N HIS A 527 12.70 5.30 25.90
CA HIS A 527 11.34 4.86 26.23
C HIS A 527 11.34 3.62 27.11
N CYS A 528 10.38 3.54 28.03
CA CYS A 528 10.22 2.42 28.97
C CYS A 528 9.44 1.22 28.40
N LEU A 529 9.01 1.29 27.15
CA LEU A 529 8.25 0.27 26.41
C LEU A 529 6.88 -0.11 27.01
N SER A 530 6.37 0.67 27.99
CA SER A 530 5.05 0.46 28.55
C SER A 530 3.96 0.98 27.63
N GLU A 531 2.92 0.18 27.36
CA GLU A 531 1.76 0.54 26.52
C GLU A 531 1.04 1.79 27.05
N LYS A 532 0.84 1.88 28.37
CA LYS A 532 0.25 3.06 28.99
C LYS A 532 1.06 4.33 28.71
N CYS A 533 2.39 4.22 28.73
CA CYS A 533 3.26 5.36 28.42
C CYS A 533 3.16 5.78 26.95
N GLU A 534 2.99 4.84 26.03
CA GLU A 534 2.75 5.15 24.61
C GLU A 534 1.41 5.87 24.41
N ASP A 535 0.34 5.47 25.13
CA ASP A 535 -0.94 6.17 25.09
C ASP A 535 -0.82 7.61 25.58
N GLU A 536 -0.15 7.83 26.69
CA GLU A 536 0.12 9.16 27.23
C GLU A 536 0.93 10.02 26.25
N ILE A 537 1.98 9.48 25.62
CA ILE A 537 2.75 10.18 24.58
C ILE A 537 1.85 10.59 23.42
N LYS A 538 0.98 9.69 22.95
CA LYS A 538 0.04 9.95 21.87
C LYS A 538 -0.92 11.09 22.22
N GLU A 539 -1.50 11.07 23.41
CA GLU A 539 -2.42 12.10 23.88
C GLU A 539 -1.74 13.46 24.08
N LEU A 540 -0.57 13.49 24.72
CA LEU A 540 0.19 14.71 25.00
C LEU A 540 0.76 15.38 23.74
N SER A 541 1.05 14.60 22.70
CA SER A 541 1.61 15.11 21.44
C SER A 541 0.55 15.49 20.40
N ALA A 542 -0.73 15.20 20.66
CA ALA A 542 -1.84 15.57 19.79
C ALA A 542 -2.17 17.07 19.94
N ARG A 543 -2.45 17.77 18.82
CA ARG A 543 -2.98 19.12 18.83
C ARG A 543 -4.50 19.10 18.90
N LYS A 544 -5.07 19.85 19.84
CA LYS A 544 -6.53 19.94 20.06
C LYS A 544 -7.23 21.01 19.20
N ASP A 545 -6.48 21.82 18.47
CA ASP A 545 -7.00 23.05 17.85
C ASP A 545 -7.33 22.92 16.34
N VAL A 546 -7.29 21.72 15.76
CA VAL A 546 -7.53 21.51 14.33
C VAL A 546 -8.94 20.98 14.13
N GLY A 547 -9.80 21.80 13.49
CA GLY A 547 -11.20 21.45 13.23
C GLY A 547 -11.38 20.26 12.28
N ASP A 548 -12.53 19.58 12.38
CA ASP A 548 -12.89 18.35 11.63
C ASP A 548 -12.93 18.53 10.09
N GLU A 549 -12.98 19.76 9.60
CA GLU A 549 -13.07 20.10 8.17
C GLU A 549 -11.69 20.24 7.47
N THR A 550 -10.59 20.02 8.16
CA THR A 550 -9.23 20.16 7.61
C THR A 550 -8.89 18.92 6.77
N PRO A 551 -8.27 19.04 5.57
CA PRO A 551 -7.78 17.90 4.80
C PRO A 551 -6.88 16.98 5.63
N GLU A 552 -6.94 15.67 5.38
CA GLU A 552 -6.24 14.67 6.22
C GLU A 552 -4.74 14.93 6.38
N ASP A 553 -4.08 15.43 5.34
CA ASP A 553 -2.64 15.75 5.41
C ASP A 553 -2.35 17.04 6.18
N ALA A 554 -3.28 18.00 6.17
CA ALA A 554 -3.22 19.19 7.03
C ALA A 554 -3.61 18.89 8.48
N LYS A 555 -4.27 17.75 8.75
CA LYS A 555 -4.55 17.22 10.10
C LYS A 555 -3.34 16.51 10.73
N ALA A 556 -2.25 16.28 9.99
CA ALA A 556 -1.06 15.63 10.55
C ALA A 556 -0.59 16.23 11.88
N PRO A 557 -0.62 17.57 12.09
CA PRO A 557 -0.31 18.16 13.39
C PRO A 557 -1.29 17.82 14.52
N SER A 558 -2.55 17.47 14.22
CA SER A 558 -3.54 17.06 15.23
C SER A 558 -3.40 15.60 15.66
N MET A 559 -2.67 14.81 14.88
CA MET A 559 -2.42 13.40 15.20
C MET A 559 -1.34 13.30 16.27
N GLY A 560 -1.61 12.55 17.32
CA GLY A 560 -0.60 12.20 18.32
C GLY A 560 0.49 11.30 17.71
N ALA A 561 1.69 11.42 18.25
CA ALA A 561 2.79 10.54 17.85
C ALA A 561 2.55 9.11 18.32
N LYS A 562 2.92 8.15 17.48
CA LYS A 562 2.92 6.71 17.78
C LYS A 562 4.34 6.17 17.77
N SER A 563 4.57 5.08 18.48
CA SER A 563 5.79 4.30 18.30
C SER A 563 5.78 3.68 16.89
N LEU A 564 6.82 3.93 16.12
CA LEU A 564 7.01 3.34 14.81
C LEU A 564 7.70 1.98 14.95
N CYS A 565 8.84 1.97 15.62
CA CYS A 565 9.57 0.76 15.99
C CYS A 565 10.61 1.01 17.08
N ILE A 566 11.14 -0.06 17.62
CA ILE A 566 12.40 -0.12 18.36
C ILE A 566 13.47 -0.48 17.33
N PRO A 567 14.31 0.46 16.84
CA PRO A 567 15.33 0.16 15.85
C PRO A 567 16.28 -0.94 16.34
N PHE A 568 16.75 -1.79 15.43
CA PHE A 568 17.77 -2.80 15.80
C PHE A 568 19.10 -2.14 16.12
N GLU A 569 19.45 -1.09 15.38
CA GLU A 569 20.60 -0.24 15.71
C GLU A 569 20.20 0.74 16.79
N GLN A 570 20.72 0.52 17.99
CA GLN A 570 20.45 1.34 19.16
C GLN A 570 21.60 2.33 19.37
N PRO A 571 21.33 3.66 19.41
CA PRO A 571 22.34 4.62 19.80
C PRO A 571 22.83 4.39 21.21
N GLU A 572 24.02 4.87 21.50
CA GLU A 572 24.54 4.98 22.86
C GLU A 572 23.74 5.99 23.70
N GLY A 573 23.90 5.98 25.00
CA GLY A 573 23.36 7.00 25.92
C GLY A 573 22.21 6.54 26.81
N ILE A 574 21.68 5.31 26.66
CA ILE A 574 20.80 4.72 27.67
C ILE A 574 21.62 3.92 28.67
N VAL A 575 21.67 4.42 29.91
CA VAL A 575 22.21 3.69 31.06
C VAL A 575 21.07 2.97 31.75
N LYS A 576 21.10 1.64 31.72
CA LYS A 576 20.04 0.78 32.28
C LYS A 576 19.82 1.09 33.76
N GLY A 577 18.58 1.36 34.16
CA GLY A 577 18.20 1.68 35.51
C GLY A 577 18.42 3.14 35.92
N GLU A 578 19.09 3.96 35.10
CA GLU A 578 19.36 5.39 35.38
C GLU A 578 18.63 6.33 34.45
N THR A 579 18.73 6.10 33.13
CA THR A 579 18.09 6.96 32.12
C THR A 579 16.56 6.97 32.30
N LYS A 580 15.98 8.15 32.42
CA LYS A 580 14.52 8.31 32.53
C LYS A 580 13.84 8.15 31.17
N CYS A 581 12.60 7.65 31.18
CA CYS A 581 11.72 7.73 30.03
C CYS A 581 11.46 9.19 29.66
N THR A 582 11.42 9.51 28.36
CA THR A 582 11.22 10.89 27.88
C THR A 582 9.82 11.44 28.16
N ASN A 583 8.81 10.58 28.36
CA ASN A 583 7.47 11.01 28.77
C ASN A 583 7.52 11.68 30.16
N PRO A 584 7.11 12.95 30.31
CA PRO A 584 7.23 13.70 31.54
C PRO A 584 6.40 13.13 32.70
N ASN A 585 5.30 12.42 32.37
CA ASN A 585 4.41 11.81 33.37
C ASN A 585 4.85 10.38 33.75
N CYS A 586 5.86 9.84 33.07
CA CYS A 586 6.33 8.49 33.29
C CYS A 586 7.42 8.43 34.38
N GLY A 587 7.16 7.70 35.46
CA GLY A 587 8.17 7.46 36.50
C GLY A 587 9.17 6.34 36.17
N ASN A 588 8.99 5.60 35.08
CA ASN A 588 9.81 4.46 34.72
C ASN A 588 11.15 4.87 34.11
N LYS A 589 12.10 3.94 34.16
CA LYS A 589 13.38 4.08 33.46
C LYS A 589 13.23 3.63 32.02
N ALA A 590 14.00 4.25 31.13
CA ALA A 590 14.06 3.84 29.74
C ALA A 590 14.76 2.49 29.59
N GLU A 591 14.24 1.67 28.70
CA GLU A 591 14.82 0.36 28.36
C GLU A 591 15.54 0.40 27.01
N LYS A 592 14.97 1.15 26.05
CA LYS A 592 15.46 1.23 24.67
C LYS A 592 15.21 2.62 24.08
N TRP A 593 15.98 2.95 23.06
CA TRP A 593 15.61 3.99 22.13
C TRP A 593 14.45 3.49 21.27
N CYS A 594 13.39 4.25 21.21
CA CYS A 594 12.21 3.94 20.41
C CYS A 594 11.94 5.10 19.44
N LEU A 595 11.67 4.77 18.18
CA LEU A 595 11.36 5.75 17.15
C LEU A 595 9.87 6.10 17.23
N PHE A 596 9.58 7.37 17.42
CA PHE A 596 8.23 7.92 17.44
C PHE A 596 8.02 8.90 16.29
N GLY A 597 6.81 8.94 15.78
CA GLY A 597 6.42 9.88 14.73
C GLY A 597 4.91 9.93 14.54
N ARG A 598 4.45 10.92 13.80
CA ARG A 598 3.13 10.85 13.21
C ARG A 598 3.16 9.83 12.08
N SER A 599 2.14 9.02 11.91
CA SER A 599 2.14 7.94 10.91
C SER A 599 0.90 7.96 10.04
N TYR A 600 1.05 7.39 8.86
CA TYR A 600 -0.06 7.08 7.96
C TYR A 600 -0.96 5.99 8.52
#